data_4b4a9f8390b88568c4fd82509fcadfce
#
_entry.id   4b4a9f8390b88568c4fd82509fcadfce
#
_cell.length_a   1.000
_cell.length_b   1.000
_cell.length_c   1.000
_cell.angle_alpha   90.00
_cell.angle_beta   90.00
_cell.angle_gamma   90.00
#
_symmetry.space_group_name_H-M   'P 1'
#
loop_
_entity.id
_entity.type
_entity.pdbx_description
1 polymer ?
#
loop_
_entity_poly.entity_id
_entity_poly.type
_entity_poly.pdbx_seq_one_letter_code
_entity_poly.pdbx_strand_id
1 'polypeptide(L)'
;MENVATTELFRTSQSWDGALLPDYLQGRPELVAVKYVFPAGCKMGWHHHEVMNFGVLAQGELTIVAHDGTEKTIHEGETVVEMVGTVHHGENRGPRPAILYMFYLSQPGLPLAVQHPDEASAR
;
A
#
# COMPACT_ATOMS: atom_id res chain seq x y z
N MET A 1 2.95 -2.54 35.06
CA MET A 1 2.90 -2.75 34.55
C MET A 1 2.45 -3.49 33.60
N GLU A 2 2.13 -4.41 33.47
CA GLU A 2 1.99 -5.25 32.49
C GLU A 2 0.65 -5.49 32.05
N ASN A 3 -0.19 -4.49 31.85
CA ASN A 3 -1.56 -4.60 31.34
C ASN A 3 -1.66 -4.25 29.87
N VAL A 4 -0.54 -4.33 29.16
CA VAL A 4 -0.52 -4.06 27.71
C VAL A 4 -0.85 -5.34 26.96
N ALA A 5 -1.96 -5.32 26.21
CA ALA A 5 -2.27 -6.43 25.30
C ALA A 5 -1.48 -6.21 24.02
N THR A 6 -0.83 -7.27 23.54
CA THR A 6 0.00 -7.22 22.35
C THR A 6 -0.52 -8.22 21.32
N THR A 7 -0.77 -7.75 20.11
CA THR A 7 -1.21 -8.61 19.01
C THR A 7 -0.29 -8.38 17.83
N GLU A 8 0.31 -9.44 17.29
CA GLU A 8 1.12 -9.35 16.08
C GLU A 8 0.17 -9.37 14.89
N LEU A 9 0.15 -8.28 14.11
CA LEU A 9 -0.81 -8.16 13.02
C LEU A 9 -0.34 -8.89 11.76
N PHE A 10 0.96 -8.91 11.50
CA PHE A 10 1.54 -9.75 10.45
C PHE A 10 3.04 -9.90 10.69
N ARG A 11 3.58 -10.94 10.09
CA ARG A 11 5.03 -11.19 10.03
C ARG A 11 5.26 -11.90 8.71
N THR A 12 5.90 -11.25 7.75
CA THR A 12 5.95 -11.79 6.41
C THR A 12 7.16 -11.30 5.65
N SER A 13 7.58 -12.07 4.64
CA SER A 13 8.56 -11.66 3.64
C SER A 13 7.91 -11.57 2.26
N GLN A 14 6.57 -11.50 2.22
CA GLN A 14 5.80 -11.46 0.98
C GLN A 14 4.85 -10.29 0.98
N SER A 15 4.64 -9.71 -0.21
CA SER A 15 3.55 -8.76 -0.42
C SER A 15 2.22 -9.51 -0.47
N TRP A 16 1.11 -8.75 -0.50
CA TRP A 16 -0.23 -9.33 -0.41
C TRP A 16 -0.55 -10.31 -1.53
N ASP A 17 0.13 -10.22 -2.68
CA ASP A 17 -0.08 -11.11 -3.82
C ASP A 17 0.77 -12.38 -3.75
N GLY A 18 1.57 -12.56 -2.69
CA GLY A 18 2.39 -13.74 -2.50
C GLY A 18 3.81 -13.63 -3.06
N ALA A 19 4.16 -12.51 -3.70
CA ALA A 19 5.50 -12.33 -4.23
C ALA A 19 6.49 -12.04 -3.10
N LEU A 20 7.70 -12.56 -3.22
CA LEU A 20 8.75 -12.26 -2.24
C LEU A 20 9.12 -10.78 -2.30
N LEU A 21 9.28 -10.19 -1.13
CA LEU A 21 9.79 -8.83 -1.04
C LEU A 21 11.27 -8.80 -1.45
N PRO A 22 11.74 -7.70 -2.04
CA PRO A 22 13.15 -7.58 -2.38
C PRO A 22 14.00 -7.43 -1.12
N ASP A 23 15.31 -7.55 -1.29
CA ASP A 23 16.25 -7.26 -0.21
C ASP A 23 16.15 -5.79 0.17
N TYR A 24 16.61 -5.46 1.37
CA TYR A 24 16.68 -4.07 1.80
C TYR A 24 17.55 -3.24 0.87
N LEU A 25 17.17 -1.98 0.69
CA LEU A 25 18.03 -1.04 -0.01
C LEU A 25 19.32 -0.84 0.76
N GLN A 26 20.41 -0.61 0.00
CA GLN A 26 21.75 -0.44 0.61
C GLN A 26 22.11 1.02 0.68
N GLY A 27 21.47 1.76 1.48
CA GLY A 27 21.74 3.17 1.66
C GLY A 27 21.27 3.61 3.02
N ARG A 28 21.40 4.89 3.29
CA ARG A 28 20.88 5.43 4.53
C ARG A 28 19.35 5.36 4.47
N PRO A 29 18.72 4.73 5.46
CA PRO A 29 17.27 4.66 5.46
C PRO A 29 16.64 6.05 5.55
N GLU A 30 15.54 6.24 4.80
CA GLU A 30 14.67 7.38 4.95
C GLU A 30 13.27 6.82 5.11
N LEU A 31 12.70 6.96 6.29
CA LEU A 31 11.39 6.43 6.59
C LEU A 31 10.35 7.50 6.31
N VAL A 32 9.31 7.14 5.59
CA VAL A 32 8.26 8.09 5.21
C VAL A 32 6.91 7.50 5.62
N ALA A 33 6.11 8.29 6.30
CA ALA A 33 4.74 7.93 6.66
C ALA A 33 3.79 8.84 5.89
N VAL A 34 2.80 8.25 5.23
CA VAL A 34 1.84 9.00 4.41
C VAL A 34 0.43 8.62 4.83
N LYS A 35 -0.42 9.62 4.95
CA LYS A 35 -1.85 9.42 5.17
C LYS A 35 -2.57 9.69 3.86
N TYR A 36 -3.27 8.68 3.34
CA TYR A 36 -4.10 8.80 2.15
C TYR A 36 -5.56 8.87 2.56
N VAL A 37 -6.29 9.81 1.99
CA VAL A 37 -7.74 9.89 2.16
C VAL A 37 -8.36 9.69 0.79
N PHE A 38 -9.12 8.61 0.65
CA PHE A 38 -9.80 8.28 -0.61
C PHE A 38 -11.27 8.65 -0.47
N PRO A 39 -11.73 9.70 -1.13
CA PRO A 39 -13.18 9.97 -1.16
C PRO A 39 -13.95 8.76 -1.67
N ALA A 40 -15.22 8.66 -1.29
CA ALA A 40 -16.08 7.59 -1.80
C ALA A 40 -16.07 7.58 -3.32
N GLY A 41 -15.90 6.42 -3.93
CA GLY A 41 -15.87 6.24 -5.37
C GLY A 41 -14.58 6.65 -6.07
N CYS A 42 -13.57 7.09 -5.32
CA CYS A 42 -12.31 7.58 -5.91
C CYS A 42 -11.40 6.42 -6.32
N LYS A 43 -10.68 6.61 -7.42
CA LYS A 43 -9.61 5.73 -7.86
C LYS A 43 -8.33 6.51 -7.98
N MET A 44 -7.22 5.92 -7.57
CA MET A 44 -5.89 6.46 -7.87
C MET A 44 -5.50 6.14 -9.32
N GLY A 45 -4.49 6.85 -9.83
CA GLY A 45 -3.87 6.45 -11.09
C GLY A 45 -3.02 5.20 -10.91
N TRP A 46 -2.78 4.49 -12.01
CA TRP A 46 -1.88 3.35 -12.03
C TRP A 46 -0.46 3.80 -11.67
N HIS A 47 0.21 3.04 -10.81
CA HIS A 47 1.57 3.37 -10.38
C HIS A 47 2.26 2.12 -9.86
N HIS A 48 3.58 2.21 -9.65
CA HIS A 48 4.31 1.16 -8.93
C HIS A 48 5.21 1.79 -7.88
N HIS A 49 5.64 0.97 -6.93
CA HIS A 49 6.61 1.37 -5.89
C HIS A 49 7.91 0.63 -6.14
N GLU A 50 9.03 1.33 -5.96
CA GLU A 50 10.35 0.70 -6.00
C GLU A 50 10.90 0.43 -4.60
N VAL A 51 10.15 0.83 -3.58
CA VAL A 51 10.53 0.63 -2.18
C VAL A 51 9.44 -0.15 -1.45
N MET A 52 9.84 -0.91 -0.45
CA MET A 52 8.89 -1.65 0.38
C MET A 52 7.99 -0.69 1.14
N ASN A 53 6.73 -1.03 1.24
CA ASN A 53 5.79 -0.24 2.02
C ASN A 53 4.66 -1.12 2.53
N PHE A 54 4.14 -0.74 3.69
CA PHE A 54 3.07 -1.45 4.35
C PHE A 54 2.28 -0.47 5.20
N GLY A 55 1.07 -0.83 5.55
CA GLY A 55 0.25 0.08 6.30
C GLY A 55 -0.98 -0.54 6.89
N VAL A 56 -1.87 0.34 7.36
CA VAL A 56 -3.10 -0.06 8.02
C VAL A 56 -4.24 0.84 7.54
N LEU A 57 -5.39 0.23 7.30
CA LEU A 57 -6.59 0.98 6.94
C LEU A 57 -7.28 1.42 8.23
N ALA A 58 -7.27 2.73 8.48
CA ALA A 58 -7.82 3.29 9.72
C ALA A 58 -9.34 3.49 9.63
N GLN A 59 -9.89 3.60 8.42
CA GLN A 59 -11.32 3.80 8.23
C GLN A 59 -11.74 3.32 6.86
N GLY A 60 -12.93 2.73 6.79
CA GLY A 60 -13.57 2.40 5.53
C GLY A 60 -13.12 1.08 4.93
N GLU A 61 -13.18 1.02 3.60
CA GLU A 61 -12.85 -0.16 2.83
C GLU A 61 -12.06 0.29 1.62
N LEU A 62 -11.03 -0.44 1.25
CA LEU A 62 -10.20 -0.08 0.10
C LEU A 62 -9.87 -1.32 -0.70
N THR A 63 -9.96 -1.24 -2.03
CA THR A 63 -9.59 -2.33 -2.91
C THR A 63 -8.33 -1.96 -3.67
N ILE A 64 -7.34 -2.85 -3.63
CA ILE A 64 -6.10 -2.70 -4.39
C ILE A 64 -6.21 -3.58 -5.60
N VAL A 65 -5.98 -3.01 -6.78
CA VAL A 65 -6.11 -3.70 -8.06
C VAL A 65 -4.75 -3.73 -8.74
N ALA A 66 -4.22 -4.92 -8.97
CA ALA A 66 -2.99 -5.09 -9.72
C ALA A 66 -3.29 -5.03 -11.21
N HIS A 67 -2.28 -4.68 -12.01
CA HIS A 67 -2.44 -4.52 -13.45
C HIS A 67 -2.92 -5.81 -14.15
N ASP A 68 -2.60 -6.97 -13.60
CA ASP A 68 -3.05 -8.26 -14.15
C ASP A 68 -4.48 -8.63 -13.76
N GLY A 69 -5.17 -7.79 -13.00
CA GLY A 69 -6.54 -8.00 -12.56
C GLY A 69 -6.69 -8.62 -11.18
N THR A 70 -5.58 -9.02 -10.54
CA THR A 70 -5.64 -9.52 -9.17
C THR A 70 -6.06 -8.41 -8.23
N GLU A 71 -6.95 -8.69 -7.31
CA GLU A 71 -7.48 -7.69 -6.37
C GLU A 71 -7.39 -8.15 -4.94
N LYS A 72 -7.25 -7.19 -4.04
CA LYS A 72 -7.37 -7.42 -2.62
C LYS A 72 -8.16 -6.29 -1.99
N THR A 73 -9.22 -6.66 -1.27
CA THR A 73 -10.01 -5.69 -0.52
C THR A 73 -9.61 -5.78 0.94
N ILE A 74 -9.29 -4.64 1.53
CA ILE A 74 -8.98 -4.53 2.95
C ILE A 74 -10.06 -3.71 3.65
N HIS A 75 -10.29 -4.05 4.91
CA HIS A 75 -11.32 -3.45 5.75
C HIS A 75 -10.68 -2.71 6.92
N GLU A 76 -11.49 -1.91 7.59
CA GLU A 76 -11.03 -1.09 8.71
C GLU A 76 -10.29 -1.92 9.74
N GLY A 77 -9.10 -1.48 10.13
CA GLY A 77 -8.23 -2.16 11.08
C GLY A 77 -7.30 -3.19 10.45
N GLU A 78 -7.50 -3.56 9.19
CA GLU A 78 -6.65 -4.53 8.52
C GLU A 78 -5.38 -3.88 7.98
N THR A 79 -4.31 -4.70 7.90
CA THR A 79 -3.02 -4.26 7.37
C THR A 79 -2.83 -4.76 5.95
N VAL A 80 -1.91 -4.14 5.24
CA VAL A 80 -1.54 -4.55 3.90
C VAL A 80 -0.03 -4.36 3.71
N VAL A 81 0.61 -5.35 3.10
CA VAL A 81 2.00 -5.22 2.64
C VAL A 81 1.93 -5.08 1.12
N GLU A 82 2.33 -3.91 0.63
CA GLU A 82 2.12 -3.57 -0.77
C GLU A 82 3.13 -4.25 -1.69
N MET A 83 2.75 -4.39 -2.94
CA MET A 83 3.61 -4.97 -3.97
C MET A 83 4.73 -4.00 -4.35
N VAL A 84 5.91 -4.54 -4.61
CA VAL A 84 7.06 -3.77 -5.09
C VAL A 84 7.29 -4.10 -6.56
N GLY A 85 7.33 -3.08 -7.39
CA GLY A 85 7.55 -3.23 -8.83
C GLY A 85 6.33 -3.55 -9.66
N THR A 86 5.21 -3.88 -9.04
CA THR A 86 3.98 -4.25 -9.75
C THR A 86 3.09 -3.02 -9.92
N VAL A 87 2.65 -2.77 -11.14
CA VAL A 87 1.73 -1.66 -11.43
C VAL A 87 0.37 -1.96 -10.84
N HIS A 88 -0.17 -1.03 -10.09
CA HIS A 88 -1.44 -1.19 -9.39
C HIS A 88 -2.07 0.16 -9.08
N HIS A 89 -3.28 0.13 -8.55
CA HIS A 89 -3.91 1.31 -7.96
C HIS A 89 -4.83 0.90 -6.82
N GLY A 90 -5.13 1.87 -5.94
CA GLY A 90 -6.15 1.71 -4.93
C GLY A 90 -7.44 2.38 -5.37
N GLU A 91 -8.58 1.81 -4.99
CA GLU A 91 -9.87 2.44 -5.25
C GLU A 91 -10.82 2.22 -4.09
N ASN A 92 -11.59 3.26 -3.81
CA ASN A 92 -12.59 3.20 -2.76
C ASN A 92 -13.96 2.94 -3.41
N ARG A 93 -14.43 1.71 -3.31
CA ARG A 93 -15.73 1.29 -3.83
C ARG A 93 -16.84 1.46 -2.81
N GLY A 94 -16.49 1.88 -1.61
CA GLY A 94 -17.46 2.03 -0.52
C GLY A 94 -18.14 3.38 -0.50
N PRO A 95 -19.13 3.55 0.39
CA PRO A 95 -19.96 4.76 0.43
C PRO A 95 -19.40 5.91 1.27
N ARG A 96 -18.27 5.71 1.96
CA ARG A 96 -17.66 6.73 2.79
C ARG A 96 -16.17 6.82 2.57
N PRO A 97 -15.51 7.92 2.98
CA PRO A 97 -14.06 8.05 2.77
C PRO A 97 -13.28 6.92 3.43
N ALA A 98 -12.24 6.46 2.77
CA ALA A 98 -11.30 5.49 3.31
C ALA A 98 -10.02 6.22 3.70
N ILE A 99 -9.46 5.85 4.86
CA ILE A 99 -8.24 6.47 5.38
C ILE A 99 -7.19 5.38 5.57
N LEU A 100 -6.08 5.53 4.85
CA LEU A 100 -4.99 4.57 4.82
C LEU A 100 -3.70 5.23 5.28
N TYR A 101 -3.02 4.60 6.24
CA TYR A 101 -1.67 5.03 6.64
C TYR A 101 -0.68 4.05 6.05
N MET A 102 0.27 4.56 5.26
CA MET A 102 1.32 3.75 4.65
C MET A 102 2.69 4.22 5.12
N PHE A 103 3.56 3.26 5.35
CA PHE A 103 4.93 3.48 5.85
C PHE A 103 5.89 2.94 4.80
N TYR A 104 6.80 3.79 4.32
CA TYR A 104 7.73 3.47 3.25
C TYR A 104 9.14 3.35 3.80
N LEU A 105 9.81 2.25 3.45
CA LEU A 105 11.20 2.02 3.80
C LEU A 105 12.05 2.44 2.61
N SER A 106 12.39 3.72 2.57
CA SER A 106 13.04 4.34 1.41
C SER A 106 14.48 4.74 1.71
N GLN A 107 15.06 5.52 0.82
CA GLN A 107 16.33 6.18 1.02
C GLN A 107 16.31 7.50 0.27
N PRO A 108 17.16 8.48 0.62
CA PRO A 108 17.13 9.79 -0.02
C PRO A 108 17.26 9.69 -1.54
N GLY A 109 16.46 10.50 -2.25
CA GLY A 109 16.51 10.58 -3.70
C GLY A 109 15.58 9.65 -4.45
N LEU A 110 14.87 8.75 -3.77
CA LEU A 110 13.94 7.84 -4.43
C LEU A 110 12.50 8.35 -4.35
N PRO A 111 11.73 8.25 -5.43
CA PRO A 111 10.29 8.55 -5.35
C PRO A 111 9.56 7.46 -4.60
N LEU A 112 8.47 7.81 -3.94
CA LEU A 112 7.63 6.82 -3.25
C LEU A 112 6.79 6.04 -4.24
N ALA A 113 6.43 6.63 -5.37
CA ALA A 113 5.63 5.99 -6.41
C ALA A 113 6.03 6.54 -7.77
N VAL A 114 5.92 5.70 -8.79
CA VAL A 114 6.16 6.06 -10.19
C VAL A 114 4.85 5.90 -10.94
N GLN A 115 4.35 6.98 -11.52
CA GLN A 115 3.05 6.98 -12.20
C GLN A 115 3.12 6.36 -13.59
N HIS A 116 2.03 5.71 -13.99
CA HIS A 116 1.88 5.05 -15.29
C HIS A 116 0.61 5.58 -15.98
N PRO A 117 0.62 6.81 -16.49
CA PRO A 117 -0.60 7.40 -17.08
C PRO A 117 -1.17 6.61 -18.25
N ASP A 118 -0.30 5.97 -19.05
CA ASP A 118 -0.74 5.20 -20.21
C ASP A 118 -1.52 3.95 -19.79
N GLU A 119 -1.14 3.34 -18.66
CA GLU A 119 -1.85 2.18 -18.13
C GLU A 119 -3.27 2.57 -17.70
N ALA A 120 -3.42 3.72 -17.06
CA ALA A 120 -4.72 4.22 -16.68
C ALA A 120 -5.61 4.45 -17.89
N SER A 121 -5.03 4.90 -19.02
CA SER A 121 -5.77 5.15 -20.25
C SER A 121 -6.22 3.86 -20.93
N ALA A 122 -5.52 2.77 -20.70
CA ALA A 122 -5.82 1.48 -21.32
C ALA A 122 -7.06 0.80 -20.73
N ARG A 123 -7.58 1.32 -19.63
CA ARG A 123 -8.77 0.78 -18.98
C ARG A 123 -10.01 1.48 -19.52
#